data_b21429387ffeed0fb47c7a92bbd53891
#
_entry.id   b21429387ffeed0fb47c7a92bbd53891
#
_cell.length_a   1.000
_cell.length_b   1.000
_cell.length_c   1.000
_cell.angle_alpha   90.00
_cell.angle_beta   90.00
_cell.angle_gamma   90.00
#
_symmetry.space_group_name_H-M   'P 1'
#
loop_
_entity.id
_entity.type
_entity.pdbx_description
1 polymer ?
#
loop_
_entity_poly.entity_id
_entity_poly.type
_entity_poly.pdbx_seq_one_letter_code
_entity_poly.pdbx_strand_id
1 'polypeptide(L)'
;MKFKVQPAGPENPAHQDINSHSEEGFFFSSEGLDPAELRYLARDAVRLVASGCETAGAKDVSHVKAFIEHSSGFLHADTVGGNGEITVAGRDGKKTKLFRLVMNAVIYGLSEESIRTAAEQAIETVRVQYGLTRETAQEKKR
;
A
#
# COMPACT_ATOMS: atom_id res chain seq x y z
N MET A 1 12.44 -31.89 0.86
CA MET A 1 12.26 -31.62 0.29
C MET A 1 12.15 -31.39 -0.07
N LYS A 2 12.05 -31.59 0.18
CA LYS A 2 11.75 -31.18 -0.40
C LYS A 2 11.27 -30.81 -0.74
N PHE A 3 10.87 -30.42 -0.73
CA PHE A 3 10.26 -29.90 -1.32
C PHE A 3 10.27 -30.01 -2.17
N LYS A 4 10.23 -30.53 -2.28
CA LYS A 4 10.13 -30.50 -3.22
C LYS A 4 9.83 -30.40 -3.91
N VAL A 5 9.73 -30.47 -4.09
CA VAL A 5 9.42 -30.17 -4.93
C VAL A 5 8.89 -30.28 -5.70
N GLN A 6 8.34 -30.45 -5.93
CA GLN A 6 7.81 -30.44 -6.70
C GLN A 6 7.47 -30.23 -7.46
N PRO A 7 7.56 -30.71 -7.92
CA PRO A 7 7.24 -30.26 -8.92
C PRO A 7 6.52 -30.00 -9.48
N ALA A 8 6.21 -29.99 -9.57
CA ALA A 8 5.66 -29.59 -10.19
C ALA A 8 5.05 -29.32 -10.68
N GLY A 9 5.65 -29.61 -10.86
CA GLY A 9 5.12 -29.47 -11.81
C GLY A 9 4.55 -28.79 -11.53
N PRO A 10 4.37 -29.25 -11.96
CA PRO A 10 3.83 -28.03 -11.66
C PRO A 10 4.24 -27.68 -10.29
N GLU A 11 4.55 -26.54 -10.18
CA GLU A 11 5.02 -25.99 -8.97
C GLU A 11 4.15 -26.31 -7.79
N ASN A 12 4.70 -26.12 -6.67
CA ASN A 12 3.98 -26.16 -5.42
C ASN A 12 2.89 -25.09 -5.43
N PRO A 13 1.61 -25.48 -5.36
CA PRO A 13 0.52 -24.47 -5.41
C PRO A 13 0.60 -23.43 -4.33
N ALA A 14 1.03 -23.81 -3.12
CA ALA A 14 1.14 -22.82 -2.05
C ALA A 14 2.16 -21.75 -2.38
N HIS A 15 3.24 -22.14 -3.05
CA HIS A 15 4.28 -21.20 -3.45
C HIS A 15 3.77 -20.27 -4.54
N GLN A 16 2.96 -20.78 -5.46
CA GLN A 16 2.40 -19.96 -6.52
C GLN A 16 1.40 -18.95 -5.98
N ASP A 17 0.79 -19.23 -4.85
CA ASP A 17 -0.29 -18.42 -4.34
C ASP A 17 0.17 -17.21 -3.56
N ILE A 18 1.46 -17.10 -3.27
CA ILE A 18 1.98 -15.96 -2.52
C ILE A 18 2.64 -15.01 -3.48
N ASN A 19 2.06 -13.82 -3.59
CA ASN A 19 2.56 -12.80 -4.51
C ASN A 19 2.63 -11.46 -3.81
N SER A 20 3.37 -10.53 -4.41
CA SER A 20 3.54 -9.22 -3.83
C SER A 20 3.56 -8.15 -4.92
N HIS A 21 3.32 -6.91 -4.48
CA HIS A 21 3.39 -5.76 -5.36
C HIS A 21 3.80 -4.55 -4.54
N SER A 22 4.66 -3.73 -5.13
CA SER A 22 5.07 -2.46 -4.53
C SER A 22 4.73 -1.35 -5.49
N GLU A 23 4.33 -0.22 -4.93
CA GLU A 23 3.97 0.93 -5.75
C GLU A 23 4.36 2.20 -5.03
N GLU A 24 4.83 3.19 -5.79
CA GLU A 24 5.31 4.45 -5.25
C GLU A 24 4.67 5.60 -6.00
N GLY A 25 4.38 6.68 -5.28
CA GLY A 25 3.90 7.89 -5.91
C GLY A 25 4.25 9.11 -5.10
N PHE A 26 4.31 10.25 -5.78
CA PHE A 26 4.49 11.56 -5.15
C PHE A 26 3.20 12.33 -5.30
N PHE A 27 2.75 12.96 -4.21
CA PHE A 27 1.45 13.61 -4.18
C PHE A 27 1.55 15.01 -3.63
N PHE A 28 0.73 15.88 -4.18
CA PHE A 28 0.67 17.28 -3.80
C PHE A 28 -0.71 17.64 -3.31
N SER A 29 -0.78 18.34 -2.18
CA SER A 29 -2.01 18.91 -1.62
C SER A 29 -1.88 20.43 -1.63
N SER A 30 -2.75 21.12 -2.35
CA SER A 30 -2.65 22.57 -2.47
C SER A 30 -2.82 23.26 -1.13
N GLU A 31 -3.64 22.71 -0.25
CA GLU A 31 -3.89 23.31 1.06
C GLU A 31 -3.04 22.72 2.17
N GLY A 32 -2.36 21.63 1.87
CA GLY A 32 -1.56 20.93 2.85
C GLY A 32 -2.39 20.01 3.71
N LEU A 33 -1.71 18.99 4.25
CA LEU A 33 -2.32 18.04 5.16
C LEU A 33 -1.61 18.16 6.51
N ASP A 34 -2.39 18.25 7.58
CA ASP A 34 -1.78 18.27 8.90
C ASP A 34 -1.42 16.85 9.33
N PRO A 35 -0.64 16.69 10.43
CA PRO A 35 -0.20 15.35 10.82
C PRO A 35 -1.34 14.36 11.04
N ALA A 36 -2.46 14.80 11.60
CA ALA A 36 -3.59 13.90 11.83
C ALA A 36 -4.16 13.41 10.51
N GLU A 37 -4.28 14.31 9.53
CA GLU A 37 -4.80 13.95 8.22
C GLU A 37 -3.89 12.96 7.53
N LEU A 38 -2.57 13.13 7.65
CA LEU A 38 -1.63 12.19 7.06
C LEU A 38 -1.74 10.80 7.70
N ARG A 39 -1.98 10.74 9.02
CA ARG A 39 -2.18 9.46 9.69
C ARG A 39 -3.44 8.76 9.18
N TYR A 40 -4.51 9.50 9.01
CA TYR A 40 -5.73 8.94 8.44
C TYR A 40 -5.52 8.47 7.01
N LEU A 41 -4.78 9.25 6.22
CA LEU A 41 -4.48 8.88 4.85
C LEU A 41 -3.70 7.58 4.78
N ALA A 42 -2.67 7.45 5.62
CA ALA A 42 -1.87 6.23 5.64
C ALA A 42 -2.72 5.02 6.02
N ARG A 43 -3.58 5.18 7.04
CA ARG A 43 -4.48 4.10 7.46
C ARG A 43 -5.44 3.73 6.33
N ASP A 44 -6.04 4.74 5.68
CA ASP A 44 -6.98 4.50 4.61
C ASP A 44 -6.33 3.77 3.45
N ALA A 45 -5.10 4.15 3.12
CA ALA A 45 -4.39 3.49 2.02
C ALA A 45 -4.22 2.00 2.30
N VAL A 46 -3.78 1.65 3.50
CA VAL A 46 -3.62 0.24 3.88
C VAL A 46 -4.95 -0.48 3.88
N ARG A 47 -5.96 0.14 4.49
CA ARG A 47 -7.29 -0.47 4.59
C ARG A 47 -7.88 -0.75 3.21
N LEU A 48 -7.73 0.20 2.30
CA LEU A 48 -8.30 0.06 0.96
C LEU A 48 -7.60 -1.02 0.14
N VAL A 49 -6.27 -1.12 0.27
CA VAL A 49 -5.54 -2.19 -0.42
C VAL A 49 -5.97 -3.56 0.13
N ALA A 50 -5.99 -3.69 1.46
CA ALA A 50 -6.36 -4.96 2.08
C ALA A 50 -7.80 -5.35 1.69
N SER A 51 -8.71 -4.40 1.78
CA SER A 51 -10.11 -4.64 1.45
C SER A 51 -10.27 -4.99 -0.03
N GLY A 52 -9.56 -4.30 -0.91
CA GLY A 52 -9.61 -4.58 -2.33
C GLY A 52 -9.09 -5.98 -2.66
N CYS A 53 -8.04 -6.40 -1.98
CA CYS A 53 -7.52 -7.74 -2.17
C CYS A 53 -8.50 -8.80 -1.68
N GLU A 54 -9.15 -8.55 -0.56
CA GLU A 54 -10.18 -9.47 -0.05
C GLU A 54 -11.33 -9.58 -1.03
N THR A 55 -11.79 -8.46 -1.55
CA THR A 55 -12.88 -8.44 -2.52
C THR A 55 -12.49 -9.19 -3.79
N ALA A 56 -11.23 -9.12 -4.17
CA ALA A 56 -10.73 -9.81 -5.36
C ALA A 56 -10.56 -11.31 -5.15
N GLY A 57 -10.71 -11.79 -3.92
CA GLY A 57 -10.68 -13.23 -3.64
C GLY A 57 -9.44 -13.71 -2.91
N ALA A 58 -8.69 -12.83 -2.27
CA ALA A 58 -7.51 -13.23 -1.51
C ALA A 58 -7.88 -14.27 -0.46
N LYS A 59 -7.03 -15.28 -0.31
CA LYS A 59 -7.20 -16.26 0.75
C LYS A 59 -6.72 -15.70 2.08
N ASP A 60 -5.72 -14.84 2.03
CA ASP A 60 -5.22 -14.19 3.23
C ASP A 60 -4.43 -12.94 2.85
N VAL A 61 -4.69 -11.86 3.56
CA VAL A 61 -3.91 -10.64 3.42
C VAL A 61 -2.75 -10.77 4.40
N SER A 62 -1.61 -11.27 3.89
CA SER A 62 -0.49 -11.55 4.76
C SER A 62 0.12 -10.29 5.33
N HIS A 63 0.28 -9.26 4.51
CA HIS A 63 0.90 -8.02 4.98
C HIS A 63 0.62 -6.90 3.98
N VAL A 64 0.12 -5.79 4.46
CA VAL A 64 -0.01 -4.56 3.65
C VAL A 64 0.60 -3.43 4.45
N LYS A 65 1.46 -2.65 3.82
CA LYS A 65 2.18 -1.57 4.48
C LYS A 65 2.17 -0.33 3.61
N ALA A 66 1.99 0.82 4.25
CA ALA A 66 2.17 2.12 3.62
C ALA A 66 3.25 2.88 4.35
N PHE A 67 4.09 3.56 3.60
CA PHE A 67 5.12 4.43 4.14
C PHE A 67 4.94 5.80 3.51
N ILE A 68 4.87 6.84 4.34
CA ILE A 68 4.77 8.22 3.88
C ILE A 68 5.98 8.98 4.38
N GLU A 69 6.63 9.68 3.46
CA GLU A 69 7.83 10.44 3.77
C GLU A 69 7.65 11.86 3.24
N HIS A 70 7.98 12.84 4.05
CA HIS A 70 7.93 14.24 3.65
C HIS A 70 9.06 15.00 4.33
N SER A 71 9.17 16.29 4.06
CA SER A 71 10.35 17.05 4.47
C SER A 71 10.55 17.14 5.99
N SER A 72 9.48 16.97 6.78
CA SER A 72 9.60 17.17 8.23
C SER A 72 9.20 15.95 9.06
N GLY A 73 8.84 14.82 8.41
CA GLY A 73 8.46 13.64 9.17
C GLY A 73 8.25 12.42 8.30
N PHE A 74 7.79 11.34 8.92
CA PHE A 74 7.49 10.10 8.21
C PHE A 74 6.45 9.31 8.99
N LEU A 75 5.70 8.47 8.27
CA LEU A 75 4.67 7.62 8.88
C LEU A 75 4.73 6.24 8.27
N HIS A 76 4.43 5.25 9.10
CA HIS A 76 4.19 3.87 8.66
C HIS A 76 2.78 3.48 9.07
N ALA A 77 2.08 2.78 8.18
CA ALA A 77 0.83 2.14 8.53
C ALA A 77 0.91 0.72 8.03
N ASP A 78 0.49 -0.25 8.83
CA ASP A 78 0.52 -1.63 8.35
C ASP A 78 -0.54 -2.48 9.01
N THR A 79 -0.87 -3.57 8.34
CA THR A 79 -1.71 -4.61 8.91
C THR A 79 -1.10 -5.96 8.58
N VAL A 80 -1.26 -6.92 9.48
CA VAL A 80 -0.76 -8.28 9.35
C VAL A 80 -1.92 -9.23 9.55
N GLY A 81 -2.10 -10.14 8.59
CA GLY A 81 -3.20 -11.08 8.66
C GLY A 81 -4.51 -10.40 8.35
N GLY A 82 -5.60 -11.14 8.53
CA GLY A 82 -6.92 -10.68 8.13
C GLY A 82 -7.78 -10.12 9.24
N ASN A 83 -7.17 -9.68 10.34
CA ASN A 83 -7.97 -9.22 11.48
C ASN A 83 -8.42 -7.77 11.35
N GLY A 84 -7.97 -7.06 10.35
CA GLY A 84 -8.41 -5.69 10.10
C GLY A 84 -7.75 -4.63 10.95
N GLU A 85 -6.86 -5.03 11.83
CA GLU A 85 -6.16 -4.08 12.68
C GLU A 85 -5.05 -3.38 11.92
N ILE A 86 -5.02 -2.06 12.01
CA ILE A 86 -3.99 -1.27 11.33
C ILE A 86 -3.27 -0.43 12.35
N THR A 87 -1.95 -0.59 12.38
CA THR A 87 -1.09 0.19 13.26
C THR A 87 -0.52 1.36 12.47
N VAL A 88 -0.55 2.55 13.07
CA VAL A 88 0.05 3.74 12.46
C VAL A 88 1.07 4.27 13.44
N ALA A 89 2.30 4.47 12.97
CA ALA A 89 3.39 4.95 13.80
C ALA A 89 4.31 5.83 12.96
N GLY A 90 5.17 6.59 13.64
CA GLY A 90 6.14 7.41 12.95
C GLY A 90 6.38 8.69 13.71
N ARG A 91 6.95 9.65 13.01
CA ARG A 91 7.25 10.96 13.58
C ARG A 91 6.46 12.00 12.83
N ASP A 92 5.51 12.63 13.52
CA ASP A 92 4.74 13.72 12.94
C ASP A 92 5.67 14.89 12.65
N GLY A 93 5.41 15.53 11.54
CA GLY A 93 6.12 16.75 11.19
C GLY A 93 5.14 17.91 11.19
N LYS A 94 5.42 18.85 10.32
CA LYS A 94 4.57 19.99 10.12
C LYS A 94 3.55 19.70 9.04
N LYS A 95 2.59 20.58 8.88
CA LYS A 95 1.67 20.54 7.75
C LYS A 95 2.47 20.40 6.47
N THR A 96 2.08 19.48 5.60
CA THR A 96 2.86 19.20 4.40
C THR A 96 1.99 19.28 3.15
N LYS A 97 2.59 19.75 2.07
CA LYS A 97 1.93 19.82 0.78
C LYS A 97 2.43 18.78 -0.19
N LEU A 98 3.63 18.27 0.00
CA LEU A 98 4.23 17.31 -0.91
C LEU A 98 4.78 16.13 -0.11
N PHE A 99 4.41 14.93 -0.54
CA PHE A 99 4.90 13.73 0.15
C PHE A 99 5.03 12.57 -0.82
N ARG A 100 5.82 11.60 -0.40
CA ARG A 100 6.02 10.36 -1.12
C ARG A 100 5.25 9.26 -0.40
N LEU A 101 4.51 8.45 -1.17
CA LEU A 101 3.77 7.32 -0.62
C LEU A 101 4.30 6.06 -1.25
N VAL A 102 4.67 5.07 -0.43
CA VAL A 102 5.09 3.75 -0.91
C VAL A 102 4.14 2.73 -0.31
N MET A 103 3.58 1.88 -1.19
CA MET A 103 2.69 0.80 -0.76
C MET A 103 3.36 -0.53 -1.06
N ASN A 104 3.30 -1.44 -0.10
CA ASN A 104 3.75 -2.81 -0.30
C ASN A 104 2.64 -3.75 0.15
N ALA A 105 2.37 -4.77 -0.67
CA ALA A 105 1.34 -5.75 -0.33
C ALA A 105 1.87 -7.14 -0.61
N VAL A 106 1.72 -8.04 0.36
CA VAL A 106 2.05 -9.47 0.24
C VAL A 106 0.75 -10.21 0.51
N ILE A 107 0.28 -10.93 -0.49
CA ILE A 107 -1.08 -11.48 -0.47
C ILE A 107 -1.04 -12.96 -0.85
N TYR A 108 -1.77 -13.77 -0.11
CA TYR A 108 -1.93 -15.19 -0.43
C TYR A 108 -3.23 -15.36 -1.21
N GLY A 109 -3.12 -16.01 -2.36
CA GLY A 109 -4.29 -16.37 -3.13
C GLY A 109 -4.69 -15.42 -4.23
N LEU A 110 -3.81 -14.48 -4.60
CA LEU A 110 -4.07 -13.57 -5.71
C LEU A 110 -2.85 -13.50 -6.61
N SER A 111 -3.10 -13.24 -7.89
CA SER A 111 -2.02 -12.96 -8.83
C SER A 111 -1.42 -11.59 -8.55
N GLU A 112 -0.19 -11.42 -8.99
CA GLU A 112 0.47 -10.12 -8.88
C GLU A 112 -0.34 -9.02 -9.55
N GLU A 113 -0.93 -9.33 -10.70
CA GLU A 113 -1.74 -8.36 -11.42
C GLU A 113 -2.97 -7.94 -10.63
N SER A 114 -3.63 -8.87 -9.96
CA SER A 114 -4.79 -8.53 -9.13
C SER A 114 -4.40 -7.65 -7.96
N ILE A 115 -3.24 -7.94 -7.36
CA ILE A 115 -2.75 -7.13 -6.24
C ILE A 115 -2.44 -5.72 -6.74
N ARG A 116 -1.78 -5.60 -7.90
CA ARG A 116 -1.47 -4.30 -8.48
C ARG A 116 -2.73 -3.50 -8.73
N THR A 117 -3.75 -4.14 -9.31
CA THR A 117 -5.02 -3.45 -9.57
C THR A 117 -5.63 -2.93 -8.28
N ALA A 118 -5.63 -3.75 -7.23
CA ALA A 118 -6.18 -3.32 -5.94
C ALA A 118 -5.39 -2.14 -5.38
N ALA A 119 -4.05 -2.19 -5.50
CA ALA A 119 -3.22 -1.10 -5.00
C ALA A 119 -3.45 0.19 -5.79
N GLU A 120 -3.54 0.08 -7.11
CA GLU A 120 -3.77 1.25 -7.95
C GLU A 120 -5.11 1.90 -7.66
N GLN A 121 -6.15 1.08 -7.47
CA GLN A 121 -7.47 1.59 -7.15
C GLN A 121 -7.50 2.25 -5.77
N ALA A 122 -6.80 1.67 -4.81
CA ALA A 122 -6.72 2.23 -3.47
C ALA A 122 -6.03 3.60 -3.50
N ILE A 123 -4.93 3.71 -4.23
CA ILE A 123 -4.20 4.97 -4.34
C ILE A 123 -5.07 6.01 -5.03
N GLU A 124 -5.80 5.62 -6.07
CA GLU A 124 -6.66 6.56 -6.77
C GLU A 124 -7.81 7.04 -5.85
N THR A 125 -8.38 6.13 -5.07
CA THR A 125 -9.42 6.49 -4.11
C THR A 125 -8.90 7.50 -3.09
N VAL A 126 -7.71 7.26 -2.56
CA VAL A 126 -7.08 8.16 -1.60
C VAL A 126 -6.80 9.51 -2.26
N ARG A 127 -6.30 9.49 -3.49
CA ARG A 127 -6.02 10.73 -4.21
C ARG A 127 -7.26 11.60 -4.31
N VAL A 128 -8.38 11.00 -4.70
CA VAL A 128 -9.62 11.76 -4.84
C VAL A 128 -10.15 12.22 -3.48
N GLN A 129 -10.15 11.32 -2.52
CA GLN A 129 -10.71 11.59 -1.20
C GLN A 129 -10.00 12.75 -0.49
N TYR A 130 -8.68 12.82 -0.65
CA TYR A 130 -7.88 13.85 0.02
C TYR A 130 -7.54 15.02 -0.88
N GLY A 131 -8.10 15.06 -2.10
CA GLY A 131 -7.91 16.18 -3.00
C GLY A 131 -6.48 16.36 -3.48
N LEU A 132 -5.81 15.24 -3.79
CA LEU A 132 -4.40 15.28 -4.14
C LEU A 132 -4.18 15.28 -5.64
N THR A 133 -3.05 15.86 -6.05
CA THR A 133 -2.54 15.75 -7.41
C THR A 133 -1.35 14.81 -7.37
N ARG A 134 -1.35 13.80 -8.23
CA ARG A 134 -0.20 12.90 -8.33
C ARG A 134 0.80 13.50 -9.27
N GLU A 135 2.06 13.59 -8.81
CA GLU A 135 3.10 14.21 -9.62
C GLU A 135 3.83 13.16 -10.42
N THR A 136 4.26 13.54 -11.62
CA THR A 136 5.05 12.65 -12.46
C THR A 136 6.50 12.67 -11.99
N ALA A 137 7.28 11.70 -12.46
CA ALA A 137 8.70 11.66 -12.14
C ALA A 137 9.41 12.93 -12.61
N GLN A 138 8.96 13.51 -13.73
CA GLN A 138 9.53 14.73 -14.23
C GLN A 138 9.28 15.90 -13.31
N GLU A 139 8.04 16.03 -12.85
CA GLU A 139 7.67 17.10 -11.93
C GLU A 139 8.43 16.99 -10.62
N LYS A 140 8.64 15.76 -10.18
CA LYS A 140 9.38 15.53 -8.95
C LYS A 140 10.81 16.06 -9.01
N LYS A 141 11.43 16.01 -10.18
CA LYS A 141 12.81 16.44 -10.34
C LYS A 141 12.97 17.96 -10.32
N ARG A 142 11.90 18.69 -10.47
CA ARG A 142 11.93 20.15 -10.37
C ARG A 142 11.81 20.58 -8.94
#